data_a88d6bf3e6c2eaae64ba6fcf876563cd
#
_entry.id   a88d6bf3e6c2eaae64ba6fcf876563cd
#
_cell.length_a   1.000
_cell.length_b   1.000
_cell.length_c   1.000
_cell.angle_alpha   90.00
_cell.angle_beta   90.00
_cell.angle_gamma   90.00
#
_symmetry.space_group_name_H-M   'P 1'
#
loop_
_entity.id
_entity.type
_entity.pdbx_description
1 polymer ?
#
loop_
_entity_poly.entity_id
_entity_poly.type
_entity_poly.pdbx_seq_one_letter_code
_entity_poly.pdbx_strand_id
1 'polypeptide(L)'
;KYQLIQGIRDGMSDSEIIEEFPNMVFHIRDFSVIRQTFLAEKYAVENRPLEVSYIYGASGTGKTRSIYQKHDPKSICRITNYRAAKGISFDNYTGQDVLVFEEFNSQIPLEDMLNYLDIYPLTLPARYNDRTACYTKVYITSNLPLEKQYRMEQIDRPETWQAFLRRIHNVTQYMADSSVWEIVKGGKSYDEK
;
A
#
# COMPACT_ATOMS: atom_id res chain seq x y z
N LYS A 1 -12.32 13.83 -28.01
CA LYS A 1 -11.30 14.04 -26.97
C LYS A 1 -11.92 14.20 -25.57
N TYR A 2 -12.94 15.05 -25.41
CA TYR A 2 -13.59 15.28 -24.10
C TYR A 2 -14.18 13.98 -23.53
N GLN A 3 -14.95 13.21 -24.31
CA GLN A 3 -15.53 11.93 -23.91
C GLN A 3 -14.47 10.90 -23.47
N LEU A 4 -13.35 10.82 -24.19
CA LEU A 4 -12.22 9.96 -23.83
C LEU A 4 -11.64 10.34 -22.46
N ILE A 5 -11.37 11.62 -22.24
CA ILE A 5 -10.82 12.09 -20.95
C ILE A 5 -11.81 11.82 -19.82
N GLN A 6 -13.11 12.03 -20.06
CA GLN A 6 -14.14 11.73 -19.08
C GLN A 6 -14.21 10.23 -18.79
N GLY A 7 -14.18 9.36 -19.81
CA GLY A 7 -14.14 7.90 -19.62
C GLY A 7 -12.95 7.44 -18.80
N ILE A 8 -11.76 7.99 -19.06
CA ILE A 8 -10.55 7.69 -18.25
C ILE A 8 -10.74 8.15 -16.79
N ARG A 9 -11.34 9.30 -16.57
CA ARG A 9 -11.63 9.86 -15.23
C ARG A 9 -12.65 8.99 -14.48
N ASP A 10 -13.65 8.47 -15.17
CA ASP A 10 -14.72 7.63 -14.64
C ASP A 10 -14.29 6.17 -14.44
N GLY A 11 -13.03 5.84 -14.79
CA GLY A 11 -12.42 4.55 -14.49
C GLY A 11 -12.53 3.49 -15.58
N MET A 12 -12.85 3.87 -16.84
CA MET A 12 -12.82 2.92 -17.96
C MET A 12 -11.46 2.21 -18.05
N SER A 13 -11.48 0.92 -18.27
CA SER A 13 -10.28 0.12 -18.55
C SER A 13 -9.65 0.49 -19.89
N ASP A 14 -8.39 0.09 -20.10
CA ASP A 14 -7.74 0.31 -21.40
C ASP A 14 -8.47 -0.39 -22.55
N SER A 15 -9.05 -1.57 -22.30
CA SER A 15 -9.82 -2.33 -23.28
C SER A 15 -11.11 -1.58 -23.67
N GLU A 16 -11.87 -1.12 -22.68
CA GLU A 16 -13.10 -0.34 -22.94
C GLU A 16 -12.80 0.97 -23.69
N ILE A 17 -11.68 1.63 -23.36
CA ILE A 17 -11.26 2.86 -24.10
C ILE A 17 -10.94 2.53 -25.55
N ILE A 18 -10.27 1.41 -25.84
CA ILE A 18 -9.92 1.05 -27.22
C ILE A 18 -11.17 0.62 -28.00
N GLU A 19 -12.11 -0.08 -27.36
CA GLU A 19 -13.37 -0.45 -27.98
C GLU A 19 -14.21 0.75 -28.36
N GLU A 20 -14.30 1.76 -27.48
CA GLU A 20 -15.07 2.98 -27.76
C GLU A 20 -14.32 3.98 -28.64
N PHE A 21 -12.97 4.03 -28.52
CA PHE A 21 -12.09 4.94 -29.26
C PHE A 21 -10.96 4.18 -29.96
N PRO A 22 -11.20 3.39 -31.02
CA PRO A 22 -10.18 2.53 -31.65
C PRO A 22 -8.90 3.25 -32.10
N ASN A 23 -9.01 4.53 -32.47
CA ASN A 23 -7.87 5.36 -32.88
C ASN A 23 -6.85 5.59 -31.74
N MET A 24 -7.23 5.30 -30.50
CA MET A 24 -6.38 5.50 -29.31
C MET A 24 -5.48 4.30 -29.00
N VAL A 25 -5.55 3.21 -29.77
CA VAL A 25 -4.73 2.00 -29.56
C VAL A 25 -3.23 2.28 -29.49
N PHE A 26 -2.73 3.27 -30.22
CA PHE A 26 -1.32 3.68 -30.21
C PHE A 26 -0.94 4.53 -28.99
N HIS A 27 -1.92 4.98 -28.21
CA HIS A 27 -1.76 5.85 -27.04
C HIS A 27 -2.01 5.13 -25.70
N ILE A 28 -2.06 3.80 -25.68
CA ILE A 28 -2.35 3.00 -24.47
C ILE A 28 -1.44 3.38 -23.28
N ARG A 29 -0.17 3.67 -23.57
CA ARG A 29 0.80 4.07 -22.52
C ARG A 29 0.43 5.41 -21.86
N ASP A 30 -0.24 6.29 -22.57
CA ASP A 30 -0.61 7.61 -22.07
C ASP A 30 -1.79 7.51 -21.10
N PHE A 31 -2.64 6.47 -21.20
CA PHE A 31 -3.82 6.31 -20.34
C PHE A 31 -3.42 6.14 -18.87
N SER A 32 -2.38 5.37 -18.60
CA SER A 32 -1.88 5.20 -17.22
C SER A 32 -1.37 6.52 -16.64
N VAL A 33 -0.68 7.32 -17.43
CA VAL A 33 -0.17 8.63 -17.00
C VAL A 33 -1.33 9.60 -16.72
N ILE A 34 -2.35 9.62 -17.59
CA ILE A 34 -3.53 10.46 -17.41
C ILE A 34 -4.31 10.06 -16.14
N ARG A 35 -4.54 8.75 -15.92
CA ARG A 35 -5.19 8.26 -14.68
C ARG A 35 -4.42 8.67 -13.43
N GLN A 36 -3.10 8.52 -13.45
CA GLN A 36 -2.25 8.91 -12.33
C GLN A 36 -2.32 10.42 -12.05
N THR A 37 -2.37 11.24 -13.10
CA THR A 37 -2.54 12.68 -12.96
C THR A 37 -3.85 13.01 -12.23
N PHE A 38 -4.96 12.41 -12.64
CA PHE A 38 -6.25 12.61 -11.97
C PHE A 38 -6.27 12.12 -10.53
N LEU A 39 -5.67 10.96 -10.25
CA LEU A 39 -5.57 10.46 -8.89
C LEU A 39 -4.67 11.35 -8.02
N ALA A 40 -3.57 11.84 -8.56
CA ALA A 40 -2.68 12.75 -7.84
C ALA A 40 -3.36 14.08 -7.52
N GLU A 41 -4.09 14.67 -8.48
CA GLU A 41 -4.88 15.88 -8.26
C GLU A 41 -5.96 15.66 -7.19
N LYS A 42 -6.68 14.53 -7.26
CA LYS A 42 -7.71 14.15 -6.30
C LYS A 42 -7.13 14.02 -4.88
N TYR A 43 -6.11 13.19 -4.70
CA TYR A 43 -5.56 12.89 -3.39
C TYR A 43 -4.54 13.92 -2.87
N ALA A 44 -4.27 14.97 -3.65
CA ALA A 44 -3.61 16.16 -3.14
C ALA A 44 -4.51 16.99 -2.20
N VAL A 45 -5.83 16.82 -2.30
CA VAL A 45 -6.83 17.62 -1.56
C VAL A 45 -7.87 16.76 -0.81
N GLU A 46 -8.05 15.51 -1.20
CA GLU A 46 -9.01 14.58 -0.60
C GLU A 46 -8.32 13.51 0.25
N ASN A 47 -9.02 13.03 1.28
CA ASN A 47 -8.56 11.88 2.07
C ASN A 47 -8.65 10.59 1.25
N ARG A 48 -7.66 9.72 1.42
CA ARG A 48 -7.62 8.39 0.79
C ARG A 48 -8.46 7.38 1.59
N PRO A 49 -9.27 6.54 0.96
CA PRO A 49 -9.96 5.44 1.65
C PRO A 49 -8.96 4.30 1.93
N LEU A 50 -8.08 4.49 2.94
CA LEU A 50 -6.94 3.63 3.18
C LEU A 50 -7.32 2.39 4.00
N GLU A 51 -6.94 1.22 3.50
CA GLU A 51 -6.98 -0.05 4.21
C GLU A 51 -5.57 -0.57 4.45
N VAL A 52 -5.24 -0.89 5.71
CA VAL A 52 -3.91 -1.36 6.13
C VAL A 52 -4.00 -2.77 6.68
N SER A 53 -3.23 -3.69 6.12
CA SER A 53 -3.14 -5.09 6.54
C SER A 53 -1.72 -5.43 6.97
N TYR A 54 -1.59 -6.00 8.17
CA TYR A 54 -0.34 -6.55 8.69
C TYR A 54 -0.35 -8.06 8.52
N ILE A 55 0.62 -8.59 7.77
CA ILE A 55 0.73 -10.02 7.46
C ILE A 55 2.04 -10.56 8.02
N TYR A 56 1.98 -11.55 8.92
CA TYR A 56 3.18 -12.10 9.50
C TYR A 56 3.22 -13.62 9.47
N GLY A 57 4.43 -14.18 9.63
CA GLY A 57 4.69 -15.63 9.65
C GLY A 57 6.11 -15.94 9.18
N ALA A 58 6.51 -17.18 9.28
CA ALA A 58 7.85 -17.63 8.89
C ALA A 58 8.17 -17.29 7.42
N SER A 59 9.45 -17.27 7.07
CA SER A 59 9.85 -17.10 5.67
C SER A 59 9.33 -18.27 4.83
N GLY A 60 8.90 -17.98 3.60
CA GLY A 60 8.40 -18.99 2.67
C GLY A 60 6.93 -19.40 2.85
N THR A 61 6.19 -18.86 3.82
CA THR A 61 4.78 -19.21 4.07
C THR A 61 3.79 -18.59 3.07
N GLY A 62 4.25 -17.84 2.06
CA GLY A 62 3.39 -17.32 1.00
C GLY A 62 2.82 -15.93 1.23
N LYS A 63 3.26 -15.18 2.25
CA LYS A 63 2.79 -13.82 2.57
C LYS A 63 2.75 -12.90 1.34
N THR A 64 3.89 -12.69 0.68
CA THR A 64 3.99 -11.85 -0.52
C THR A 64 3.21 -12.45 -1.68
N ARG A 65 3.23 -13.77 -1.86
CA ARG A 65 2.48 -14.46 -2.93
C ARG A 65 0.99 -14.17 -2.84
N SER A 66 0.41 -14.15 -1.65
CA SER A 66 -1.02 -13.89 -1.45
C SER A 66 -1.43 -12.47 -1.89
N ILE A 67 -0.53 -11.49 -1.75
CA ILE A 67 -0.77 -10.12 -2.23
C ILE A 67 -0.83 -10.10 -3.76
N TYR A 68 0.12 -10.78 -4.43
CA TYR A 68 0.15 -10.88 -5.89
C TYR A 68 -0.99 -11.70 -6.48
N GLN A 69 -1.62 -12.57 -5.71
CA GLN A 69 -2.83 -13.29 -6.12
C GLN A 69 -4.09 -12.42 -6.03
N LYS A 70 -4.09 -11.41 -5.18
CA LYS A 70 -5.23 -10.50 -4.96
C LYS A 70 -5.19 -9.26 -5.84
N HIS A 71 -4.02 -8.86 -6.30
CA HIS A 71 -3.81 -7.59 -7.01
C HIS A 71 -2.98 -7.78 -8.28
N ASP A 72 -3.28 -6.98 -9.31
CA ASP A 72 -2.44 -6.91 -10.51
C ASP A 72 -1.01 -6.47 -10.11
N PRO A 73 0.03 -7.21 -10.54
CA PRO A 73 1.43 -6.82 -10.29
C PRO A 73 1.76 -5.37 -10.65
N LYS A 74 1.13 -4.80 -11.67
CA LYS A 74 1.33 -3.40 -12.09
C LYS A 74 0.75 -2.39 -11.09
N SER A 75 -0.24 -2.80 -10.29
CA SER A 75 -0.85 -1.95 -9.26
C SER A 75 -0.09 -1.96 -7.94
N ILE A 76 1.01 -2.73 -7.84
CA ILE A 76 1.76 -2.93 -6.60
C ILE A 76 3.07 -2.14 -6.64
N CYS A 77 3.30 -1.29 -5.63
CA CYS A 77 4.60 -0.71 -5.33
C CYS A 77 5.18 -1.39 -4.08
N ARG A 78 6.37 -1.98 -4.22
CA ARG A 78 7.08 -2.66 -3.12
C ARG A 78 8.20 -1.80 -2.57
N ILE A 79 8.23 -1.68 -1.25
CA ILE A 79 9.32 -1.09 -0.49
C ILE A 79 10.13 -2.23 0.14
N THR A 80 11.34 -2.43 -0.34
CA THR A 80 12.26 -3.50 0.10
C THR A 80 13.58 -2.94 0.63
N ASN A 81 13.87 -1.66 0.35
CA ASN A 81 15.09 -1.00 0.79
C ASN A 81 14.79 0.09 1.82
N TYR A 82 15.17 -0.17 3.06
CA TYR A 82 14.99 0.71 4.21
C TYR A 82 16.28 1.46 4.61
N ARG A 83 17.38 1.29 3.86
CA ARG A 83 18.72 1.78 4.21
C ARG A 83 19.12 3.05 3.48
N ALA A 84 18.21 3.75 2.85
CA ALA A 84 18.55 5.01 2.20
C ALA A 84 18.96 6.05 3.26
N ALA A 85 20.05 6.78 3.01
CA ALA A 85 20.62 7.77 3.96
C ALA A 85 19.66 8.90 4.36
N LYS A 86 18.58 9.09 3.62
CA LYS A 86 17.53 10.11 3.84
C LYS A 86 16.14 9.52 4.07
N GLY A 87 16.04 8.30 4.60
CA GLY A 87 14.76 7.60 4.75
C GLY A 87 14.41 6.75 3.54
N ILE A 88 13.13 6.34 3.43
CA ILE A 88 12.65 5.55 2.30
C ILE A 88 12.57 6.40 1.05
N SER A 89 12.99 5.83 -0.09
CA SER A 89 12.78 6.45 -1.40
C SER A 89 11.59 5.82 -2.10
N PHE A 90 10.70 6.66 -2.62
CA PHE A 90 9.57 6.28 -3.45
C PHE A 90 9.86 6.48 -4.95
N ASP A 91 11.11 6.35 -5.38
CA ASP A 91 11.54 6.55 -6.78
C ASP A 91 10.75 5.67 -7.77
N ASN A 92 10.40 4.45 -7.35
CA ASN A 92 9.63 3.49 -8.15
C ASN A 92 8.11 3.65 -8.02
N TYR A 93 7.63 4.56 -7.16
CA TYR A 93 6.22 4.82 -7.02
C TYR A 93 5.74 5.70 -8.17
N THR A 94 4.75 5.23 -8.91
CA THR A 94 4.15 5.93 -10.05
C THR A 94 2.62 6.02 -9.94
N GLY A 95 2.08 6.00 -8.69
CA GLY A 95 0.65 6.10 -8.44
C GLY A 95 -0.05 4.74 -8.25
N GLN A 96 0.69 3.67 -7.95
CA GLN A 96 0.11 2.36 -7.67
C GLN A 96 -0.88 2.43 -6.50
N ASP A 97 -1.98 1.67 -6.61
CA ASP A 97 -3.02 1.61 -5.58
C ASP A 97 -2.61 0.78 -4.35
N VAL A 98 -1.65 -0.13 -4.51
CA VAL A 98 -1.18 -1.03 -3.45
C VAL A 98 0.26 -0.72 -3.08
N LEU A 99 0.50 -0.38 -1.82
CA LEU A 99 1.83 -0.20 -1.24
C LEU A 99 2.18 -1.40 -0.35
N VAL A 100 3.35 -1.98 -0.54
CA VAL A 100 3.81 -3.12 0.25
C VAL A 100 5.13 -2.82 0.92
N PHE A 101 5.15 -2.82 2.25
CA PHE A 101 6.37 -2.81 3.06
C PHE A 101 6.79 -4.26 3.31
N GLU A 102 7.88 -4.71 2.64
CA GLU A 102 8.33 -6.09 2.74
C GLU A 102 9.38 -6.32 3.81
N GLU A 103 9.31 -7.49 4.45
CA GLU A 103 10.25 -7.91 5.49
C GLU A 103 10.42 -6.83 6.59
N PHE A 104 9.30 -6.24 6.96
CA PHE A 104 9.27 -5.16 7.92
C PHE A 104 9.71 -5.62 9.31
N ASN A 105 10.64 -4.88 9.90
CA ASN A 105 11.17 -5.13 11.24
C ASN A 105 11.54 -3.79 11.91
N SER A 106 10.58 -2.88 12.00
CA SER A 106 10.75 -1.56 12.63
C SER A 106 11.90 -0.72 12.06
N GLN A 107 12.23 -0.91 10.76
CA GLN A 107 13.33 -0.19 10.11
C GLN A 107 13.01 1.28 9.78
N ILE A 108 11.73 1.63 9.78
CA ILE A 108 11.23 2.98 9.56
C ILE A 108 10.91 3.59 10.90
N PRO A 109 11.29 4.84 11.18
CA PRO A 109 10.84 5.55 12.37
C PRO A 109 9.31 5.49 12.50
N LEU A 110 8.81 5.30 13.72
CA LEU A 110 7.38 5.10 13.96
C LEU A 110 6.54 6.30 13.47
N GLU A 111 7.07 7.52 13.62
CA GLU A 111 6.42 8.74 13.15
C GLU A 111 6.26 8.77 11.62
N ASP A 112 7.26 8.31 10.88
CA ASP A 112 7.19 8.24 9.42
C ASP A 112 6.17 7.19 8.99
N MET A 113 6.13 6.03 9.68
CA MET A 113 5.09 5.02 9.43
C MET A 113 3.68 5.56 9.69
N LEU A 114 3.48 6.35 10.75
CA LEU A 114 2.17 6.97 10.99
C LEU A 114 1.72 7.82 9.80
N ASN A 115 2.64 8.58 9.19
CA ASN A 115 2.33 9.40 8.01
C ASN A 115 1.97 8.53 6.80
N TYR A 116 2.74 7.45 6.53
CA TYR A 116 2.46 6.55 5.40
C TYR A 116 1.14 5.79 5.55
N LEU A 117 0.72 5.52 6.78
CA LEU A 117 -0.51 4.80 7.10
C LEU A 117 -1.70 5.73 7.40
N ASP A 118 -1.56 7.03 7.19
CA ASP A 118 -2.66 7.98 7.40
C ASP A 118 -3.47 8.19 6.12
N ILE A 119 -4.74 8.58 6.30
CA ILE A 119 -5.68 8.85 5.21
C ILE A 119 -5.45 10.19 4.53
N TYR A 120 -4.80 11.14 5.20
CA TYR A 120 -4.64 12.51 4.72
C TYR A 120 -3.74 12.62 3.48
N PRO A 121 -3.88 13.71 2.70
CA PRO A 121 -2.96 14.01 1.61
C PRO A 121 -1.51 13.93 2.06
N LEU A 122 -0.69 13.23 1.29
CA LEU A 122 0.72 12.99 1.63
C LEU A 122 1.60 13.10 0.40
N THR A 123 2.71 13.82 0.55
CA THR A 123 3.80 13.88 -0.42
C THR A 123 4.87 12.86 -0.06
N LEU A 124 5.19 11.98 -1.00
CA LEU A 124 6.19 10.92 -0.85
C LEU A 124 7.54 11.41 -1.42
N PRO A 125 8.64 11.30 -0.66
CA PRO A 125 9.95 11.74 -1.12
C PRO A 125 10.47 10.83 -2.25
N ALA A 126 10.84 11.45 -3.38
CA ALA A 126 11.49 10.77 -4.49
C ALA A 126 12.65 11.62 -5.04
N ARG A 127 13.61 10.97 -5.72
CA ARG A 127 14.89 11.58 -6.08
C ARG A 127 14.79 12.86 -6.93
N TYR A 128 13.88 12.89 -7.88
CA TYR A 128 13.76 13.99 -8.85
C TYR A 128 12.53 14.85 -8.65
N ASN A 129 11.39 14.23 -8.42
CA ASN A 129 10.13 14.90 -8.16
C ASN A 129 9.35 14.11 -7.12
N ASP A 130 8.93 14.78 -6.07
CA ASP A 130 8.05 14.20 -5.07
C ASP A 130 6.76 13.66 -5.71
N ARG A 131 6.18 12.64 -5.09
CA ARG A 131 4.99 11.96 -5.58
C ARG A 131 3.82 12.18 -4.64
N THR A 132 2.63 12.36 -5.18
CA THR A 132 1.41 12.31 -4.37
C THR A 132 1.08 10.86 -4.02
N ALA A 133 0.82 10.57 -2.75
CA ALA A 133 0.36 9.25 -2.33
C ALA A 133 -1.07 9.00 -2.83
N CYS A 134 -1.21 8.02 -3.73
CA CYS A 134 -2.50 7.64 -4.34
C CYS A 134 -2.95 6.23 -3.91
N TYR A 135 -2.11 5.49 -3.17
CA TYR A 135 -2.44 4.14 -2.73
C TYR A 135 -3.61 4.16 -1.73
N THR A 136 -4.48 3.19 -1.87
CA THR A 136 -5.62 2.96 -0.98
C THR A 136 -5.47 1.69 -0.15
N LYS A 137 -4.50 0.84 -0.49
CA LYS A 137 -4.20 -0.40 0.23
C LYS A 137 -2.73 -0.45 0.63
N VAL A 138 -2.49 -0.77 1.89
CA VAL A 138 -1.15 -0.97 2.41
C VAL A 138 -1.04 -2.36 3.02
N TYR A 139 -0.01 -3.09 2.61
CA TYR A 139 0.38 -4.36 3.22
C TYR A 139 1.74 -4.20 3.91
N ILE A 140 1.82 -4.65 5.15
CA ILE A 140 3.07 -4.74 5.90
C ILE A 140 3.35 -6.22 6.10
N THR A 141 4.35 -6.77 5.41
CA THR A 141 4.74 -8.18 5.60
C THR A 141 5.92 -8.29 6.55
N SER A 142 5.86 -9.23 7.48
CA SER A 142 6.90 -9.43 8.50
C SER A 142 7.08 -10.90 8.84
N ASN A 143 8.24 -11.23 9.40
CA ASN A 143 8.46 -12.52 10.08
C ASN A 143 8.12 -12.44 11.58
N LEU A 144 7.85 -11.24 12.10
CA LEU A 144 7.53 -11.00 13.49
C LEU A 144 6.03 -10.71 13.68
N PRO A 145 5.42 -11.20 14.76
CA PRO A 145 4.11 -10.74 15.20
C PRO A 145 4.10 -9.21 15.43
N LEU A 146 2.94 -8.60 15.25
CA LEU A 146 2.76 -7.15 15.37
C LEU A 146 3.26 -6.62 16.72
N GLU A 147 2.99 -7.33 17.81
CA GLU A 147 3.37 -6.97 19.18
C GLU A 147 4.89 -6.97 19.42
N LYS A 148 5.67 -7.52 18.50
CA LYS A 148 7.14 -7.52 18.56
C LYS A 148 7.78 -6.37 17.78
N GLN A 149 6.97 -5.59 17.06
CA GLN A 149 7.46 -4.39 16.37
C GLN A 149 7.66 -3.24 17.38
N TYR A 150 8.59 -2.35 17.10
CA TYR A 150 8.80 -1.10 17.84
C TYR A 150 8.88 -1.23 19.35
N ARG A 151 9.62 -2.22 19.86
CA ARG A 151 9.65 -2.55 21.32
C ARG A 151 10.04 -1.37 22.21
N MET A 152 11.00 -0.56 21.77
CA MET A 152 11.44 0.60 22.55
C MET A 152 10.36 1.68 22.57
N GLU A 153 9.76 1.94 21.40
CA GLU A 153 8.68 2.91 21.26
C GLU A 153 7.42 2.50 22.04
N GLN A 154 7.17 1.21 22.22
CA GLN A 154 6.06 0.74 23.07
C GLN A 154 6.24 1.16 24.53
N ILE A 155 7.49 1.23 25.00
CA ILE A 155 7.84 1.60 26.37
C ILE A 155 7.93 3.13 26.49
N ASP A 156 8.71 3.75 25.61
CA ASP A 156 9.07 5.16 25.71
C ASP A 156 7.97 6.09 25.23
N ARG A 157 7.15 5.62 24.26
CA ARG A 157 6.09 6.41 23.58
C ARG A 157 4.83 5.58 23.33
N PRO A 158 4.17 5.10 24.39
CA PRO A 158 3.03 4.19 24.28
C PRO A 158 1.85 4.79 23.50
N GLU A 159 1.65 6.09 23.55
CA GLU A 159 0.57 6.79 22.80
C GLU A 159 0.84 6.74 21.28
N THR A 160 2.08 6.92 20.86
CA THR A 160 2.49 6.83 19.44
C THR A 160 2.33 5.40 18.93
N TRP A 161 2.69 4.42 19.75
CA TRP A 161 2.43 3.02 19.46
C TRP A 161 0.94 2.70 19.30
N GLN A 162 0.08 3.21 20.19
CA GLN A 162 -1.37 3.06 20.07
C GLN A 162 -1.91 3.73 18.81
N ALA A 163 -1.34 4.86 18.38
CA ALA A 163 -1.69 5.51 17.13
C ALA A 163 -1.36 4.63 15.91
N PHE A 164 -0.23 3.91 15.94
CA PHE A 164 0.13 2.93 14.91
C PHE A 164 -0.85 1.75 14.86
N LEU A 165 -1.18 1.17 16.02
CA LEU A 165 -2.14 0.08 16.11
C LEU A 165 -3.52 0.46 15.57
N ARG A 166 -3.98 1.68 15.82
CA ARG A 166 -5.28 2.16 15.29
C ARG A 166 -5.33 2.20 13.76
N ARG A 167 -4.20 2.42 13.09
CA ARG A 167 -4.10 2.48 11.64
C ARG A 167 -4.04 1.12 10.96
N ILE A 168 -3.76 0.05 11.70
CA ILE A 168 -3.78 -1.31 11.18
C ILE A 168 -5.20 -1.86 11.30
N HIS A 169 -5.81 -2.17 10.16
CA HIS A 169 -7.19 -2.65 10.10
C HIS A 169 -7.27 -4.17 10.26
N ASN A 170 -6.37 -4.90 9.58
CA ASN A 170 -6.36 -6.35 9.54
C ASN A 170 -5.00 -6.90 9.98
N VAL A 171 -5.00 -7.97 10.76
CA VAL A 171 -3.79 -8.71 11.13
C VAL A 171 -3.97 -10.18 10.77
N THR A 172 -3.06 -10.71 9.95
CA THR A 172 -3.15 -12.08 9.44
C THR A 172 -1.85 -12.84 9.73
N GLN A 173 -1.96 -14.03 10.33
CA GLN A 173 -0.84 -14.93 10.54
C GLN A 173 -0.82 -16.03 9.49
N TYR A 174 0.34 -16.24 8.85
CA TYR A 174 0.61 -17.35 7.94
C TYR A 174 1.42 -18.42 8.65
N MET A 175 0.88 -19.63 8.71
CA MET A 175 1.51 -20.77 9.36
C MET A 175 2.35 -21.58 8.36
N ALA A 176 3.27 -22.40 8.87
CA ALA A 176 4.14 -23.23 8.05
C ALA A 176 3.40 -24.33 7.25
N ASP A 177 2.25 -24.78 7.74
CA ASP A 177 1.35 -25.72 7.07
C ASP A 177 0.43 -25.10 6.02
N SER A 178 0.67 -23.84 5.66
CA SER A 178 -0.12 -23.03 4.74
C SER A 178 -1.51 -22.62 5.25
N SER A 179 -1.84 -22.89 6.51
CA SER A 179 -3.04 -22.32 7.13
C SER A 179 -2.88 -20.82 7.37
N VAL A 180 -3.98 -20.09 7.31
CA VAL A 180 -4.03 -18.64 7.45
C VAL A 180 -5.01 -18.29 8.56
N TRP A 181 -4.56 -17.50 9.51
CA TRP A 181 -5.37 -17.07 10.65
C TRP A 181 -5.57 -15.57 10.62
N GLU A 182 -6.81 -15.12 10.56
CA GLU A 182 -7.15 -13.71 10.73
C GLU A 182 -7.31 -13.40 12.22
N ILE A 183 -6.55 -12.42 12.70
CA ILE A 183 -6.59 -11.97 14.09
C ILE A 183 -7.45 -10.71 14.15
N VAL A 184 -8.67 -10.84 14.66
CA VAL A 184 -9.56 -9.70 14.85
C VAL A 184 -9.09 -8.84 16.03
N LYS A 185 -8.96 -7.53 15.83
CA LYS A 185 -8.63 -6.59 16.90
C LYS A 185 -9.67 -6.66 18.03
N GLY A 186 -9.22 -6.99 19.24
CA GLY A 186 -10.04 -6.95 20.46
C GLY A 186 -10.69 -8.26 20.89
N GLY A 187 -10.50 -9.36 20.17
CA GLY A 187 -10.99 -10.69 20.56
C GLY A 187 -10.41 -11.76 19.66
N LYS A 188 -9.97 -12.85 20.23
CA LYS A 188 -9.55 -14.03 19.45
C LYS A 188 -10.82 -14.66 18.85
N SER A 189 -11.10 -14.42 17.58
CA SER A 189 -11.95 -15.31 16.82
C SER A 189 -11.07 -16.11 15.86
N TYR A 190 -11.12 -17.41 15.97
CA TYR A 190 -10.43 -18.35 15.11
C TYR A 190 -11.44 -18.82 14.07
N ASP A 191 -11.27 -18.41 12.82
CA ASP A 191 -11.96 -19.04 11.70
C ASP A 191 -10.92 -19.77 10.85
N GLU A 192 -10.99 -21.09 10.87
CA GLU A 192 -10.32 -21.95 9.90
C GLU A 192 -11.00 -21.78 8.53
N LYS A 193 -10.23 -21.41 7.53
CA LYS A 193 -10.60 -21.60 6.12
C LYS A 193 -9.57 -22.40 5.40
#